data_5a60f49b7bd61585779446eb47188fcf
#
_entry.id   5a60f49b7bd61585779446eb47188fcf
#
_cell.length_a   1.000
_cell.length_b   1.000
_cell.length_c   1.000
_cell.angle_alpha   90.00
_cell.angle_beta   90.00
_cell.angle_gamma   90.00
#
_symmetry.space_group_name_H-M   'P 1'
#
loop_
_entity.id
_entity.type
_entity.pdbx_description
1 polymer ?
#
loop_
_entity_poly.entity_id
_entity_poly.type
_entity_poly.pdbx_seq_one_letter_code
_entity_poly.pdbx_strand_id
1 'polypeptide(L)'
;APPVLVLLFHGAHAALHAIAGAQRRLQRCCGQAAHGQPGFAAAVLLQSKLVRFKPLLRTALFAPVVTTLVAVALIWRYLLHTRYGLVNAGLGWLGIDPVDWLGDPRWAMPAIVLLAVWKNFGANMIIFIAALQAIPDELYEAARLDGARRWALFRHITLPMLGPTLLMVSVLTLAGYFQLFAEPYVMTQGGPLQSTVSVLYLMYEEGFRWWNLGQASAIAFLLFVLMVATTQVLLRLGRRGEAAASA
;
A
#
# COMPACT_ATOMS: atom_id res chain seq x y z
N ALA A 1 33.94 9.34 -26.47
CA ALA A 1 33.41 9.16 -25.12
C ALA A 1 32.17 10.03 -24.79
N PRO A 2 31.54 10.82 -25.67
CA PRO A 2 30.32 11.54 -25.30
C PRO A 2 28.98 10.84 -25.57
N PRO A 3 28.82 9.78 -26.41
CA PRO A 3 27.47 9.27 -26.66
C PRO A 3 26.85 8.45 -25.50
N VAL A 4 27.66 7.88 -24.63
CA VAL A 4 27.18 7.05 -23.49
C VAL A 4 26.50 7.92 -22.43
N LEU A 5 26.99 9.13 -22.19
CA LEU A 5 26.41 10.06 -21.21
C LEU A 5 25.03 10.59 -21.65
N VAL A 6 24.87 10.82 -22.95
CA VAL A 6 23.60 11.29 -23.55
C VAL A 6 22.57 10.15 -23.57
N LEU A 7 22.97 8.92 -23.85
CA LEU A 7 22.09 7.72 -23.76
C LEU A 7 21.69 7.42 -22.32
N LEU A 8 22.59 7.59 -21.35
CA LEU A 8 22.29 7.50 -19.91
C LEU A 8 21.30 8.57 -19.48
N PHE A 9 21.43 9.82 -19.97
CA PHE A 9 20.49 10.89 -19.66
C PHE A 9 19.12 10.68 -20.32
N HIS A 10 19.04 10.20 -21.56
CA HIS A 10 17.76 9.91 -22.21
C HIS A 10 17.06 8.69 -21.62
N GLY A 11 17.80 7.62 -21.33
CA GLY A 11 17.26 6.44 -20.64
C GLY A 11 16.78 6.76 -19.21
N ALA A 12 17.57 7.53 -18.45
CA ALA A 12 17.19 8.02 -17.13
C ALA A 12 15.98 8.98 -17.18
N HIS A 13 15.87 9.82 -18.20
CA HIS A 13 14.74 10.74 -18.37
C HIS A 13 13.46 10.01 -18.75
N ALA A 14 13.51 9.00 -19.63
CA ALA A 14 12.36 8.15 -19.97
C ALA A 14 11.94 7.28 -18.78
N ALA A 15 12.90 6.69 -18.07
CA ALA A 15 12.65 5.96 -16.83
C ALA A 15 12.08 6.87 -15.73
N LEU A 16 12.60 8.09 -15.54
CA LEU A 16 12.06 9.08 -14.61
C LEU A 16 10.63 9.50 -14.97
N HIS A 17 10.30 9.65 -16.25
CA HIS A 17 8.94 9.96 -16.69
C HIS A 17 7.97 8.76 -16.49
N ALA A 18 8.41 7.53 -16.77
CA ALA A 18 7.65 6.32 -16.47
C ALA A 18 7.47 6.11 -14.96
N ILE A 19 8.54 6.31 -14.20
CA ILE A 19 8.56 6.28 -12.72
C ILE A 19 7.63 7.37 -12.16
N ALA A 20 7.75 8.62 -12.62
CA ALA A 20 6.91 9.70 -12.18
C ALA A 20 5.44 9.54 -12.61
N GLY A 21 5.16 8.87 -13.71
CA GLY A 21 3.81 8.55 -14.18
C GLY A 21 3.16 7.44 -13.36
N ALA A 22 3.85 6.33 -13.17
CA ALA A 22 3.40 5.20 -12.35
C ALA A 22 3.28 5.61 -10.87
N GLN A 23 4.25 6.39 -10.40
CA GLN A 23 4.30 6.84 -9.03
C GLN A 23 3.26 7.93 -8.71
N ARG A 24 2.94 8.84 -9.66
CA ARG A 24 1.79 9.75 -9.51
C ARG A 24 0.46 9.02 -9.47
N ARG A 25 0.33 7.90 -10.17
CA ARG A 25 -0.86 7.03 -10.08
C ARG A 25 -0.88 6.26 -8.75
N LEU A 26 0.25 5.71 -8.32
CA LEU A 26 0.41 5.08 -7.00
C LEU A 26 0.20 6.08 -5.87
N GLN A 27 0.74 7.29 -5.96
CA GLN A 27 0.52 8.34 -4.95
C GLN A 27 -0.94 8.82 -4.89
N ARG A 28 -1.67 8.86 -6.00
CA ARG A 28 -3.13 9.11 -5.95
C ARG A 28 -3.89 7.97 -5.30
N CYS A 29 -3.54 6.72 -5.58
CA CYS A 29 -4.14 5.57 -4.90
C CYS A 29 -3.65 5.42 -3.46
N CYS A 30 -2.35 5.61 -3.19
CA CYS A 30 -1.77 5.48 -1.85
C CYS A 30 -1.98 6.71 -0.97
N GLY A 31 -2.05 7.92 -1.54
CA GLY A 31 -2.38 9.14 -0.79
C GLY A 31 -3.80 9.13 -0.24
N GLN A 32 -4.76 8.57 -0.99
CA GLN A 32 -6.09 8.28 -0.47
C GLN A 32 -6.08 7.09 0.50
N ALA A 33 -5.18 6.11 0.32
CA ALA A 33 -5.03 4.97 1.23
C ALA A 33 -4.32 5.35 2.55
N ALA A 34 -3.48 6.38 2.56
CA ALA A 34 -2.86 6.87 3.80
C ALA A 34 -3.88 7.56 4.73
N HIS A 35 -4.91 8.20 4.17
CA HIS A 35 -6.02 8.78 4.96
C HIS A 35 -7.15 7.79 5.23
N GLY A 36 -7.19 6.67 4.53
CA GLY A 36 -8.20 5.62 4.66
C GLY A 36 -7.55 4.24 4.69
N GLN A 37 -6.52 4.02 5.54
CA GLN A 37 -5.94 2.68 5.65
C GLN A 37 -7.05 1.70 6.05
N PRO A 38 -7.39 0.73 5.20
CA PRO A 38 -8.47 -0.21 5.51
C PRO A 38 -8.18 -0.99 6.79
N GLY A 39 -6.89 -1.19 7.13
CA GLY A 39 -6.45 -1.76 8.39
C GLY A 39 -6.84 -0.93 9.61
N PHE A 40 -6.82 0.41 9.52
CA PHE A 40 -7.28 1.30 10.58
C PHE A 40 -8.80 1.19 10.80
N ALA A 41 -9.57 1.26 9.72
CA ALA A 41 -11.02 1.11 9.80
C ALA A 41 -11.42 -0.24 10.42
N ALA A 42 -10.75 -1.33 10.02
CA ALA A 42 -10.98 -2.65 10.61
C ALA A 42 -10.56 -2.73 12.08
N ALA A 43 -9.45 -2.11 12.47
CA ALA A 43 -9.01 -2.07 13.87
C ALA A 43 -10.07 -1.37 14.75
N VAL A 44 -10.57 -0.22 14.31
CA VAL A 44 -11.64 0.53 14.99
C VAL A 44 -12.94 -0.30 15.08
N LEU A 45 -13.33 -0.95 13.97
CA LEU A 45 -14.52 -1.81 13.93
C LEU A 45 -14.38 -3.01 14.87
N LEU A 46 -13.23 -3.69 14.87
CA LEU A 46 -12.97 -4.84 15.74
C LEU A 46 -12.89 -4.48 17.22
N GLN A 47 -12.52 -3.23 17.55
CA GLN A 47 -12.55 -2.74 18.92
C GLN A 47 -13.97 -2.40 19.39
N SER A 48 -14.91 -2.17 18.46
CA SER A 48 -16.29 -1.90 18.81
C SER A 48 -16.95 -3.10 19.52
N LYS A 49 -17.93 -2.81 20.39
CA LYS A 49 -18.73 -3.85 21.09
C LYS A 49 -19.66 -4.64 20.16
N LEU A 50 -19.80 -4.21 18.91
CA LEU A 50 -20.66 -4.84 17.89
C LEU A 50 -20.13 -6.18 17.38
N VAL A 51 -18.82 -6.44 17.48
CA VAL A 51 -18.18 -7.64 16.95
C VAL A 51 -18.11 -8.73 18.00
N ARG A 52 -18.80 -9.85 17.76
CA ARG A 52 -18.96 -10.94 18.72
C ARG A 52 -17.80 -11.98 18.70
N PHE A 53 -17.16 -12.19 17.53
CA PHE A 53 -16.09 -13.17 17.35
C PHE A 53 -14.75 -12.49 17.02
N LYS A 54 -14.31 -11.56 17.89
CA LYS A 54 -13.08 -10.78 17.70
C LYS A 54 -11.82 -11.62 17.43
N PRO A 55 -11.52 -12.71 18.18
CA PRO A 55 -10.33 -13.51 17.93
C PRO A 55 -10.35 -14.18 16.55
N LEU A 56 -11.48 -14.79 16.18
CA LEU A 56 -11.62 -15.46 14.89
C LEU A 56 -11.44 -14.50 13.71
N LEU A 57 -12.06 -13.32 13.78
CA LEU A 57 -11.91 -12.30 12.75
C LEU A 57 -10.48 -11.74 12.67
N ARG A 58 -9.81 -11.55 13.82
CA ARG A 58 -8.40 -11.15 13.83
C ARG A 58 -7.53 -12.19 13.13
N THR A 59 -7.71 -13.48 13.46
CA THR A 59 -6.97 -14.57 12.82
C THR A 59 -7.27 -14.68 11.33
N ALA A 60 -8.53 -14.59 10.93
CA ALA A 60 -8.93 -14.67 9.53
C ALA A 60 -8.36 -13.51 8.68
N LEU A 61 -8.40 -12.28 9.22
CA LEU A 61 -7.87 -11.09 8.54
C LEU A 61 -6.33 -11.04 8.55
N PHE A 62 -5.68 -11.72 9.48
CA PHE A 62 -4.24 -11.83 9.54
C PHE A 62 -3.68 -12.99 8.71
N ALA A 63 -4.48 -14.02 8.41
CA ALA A 63 -4.06 -15.22 7.67
C ALA A 63 -3.31 -14.90 6.35
N PRO A 64 -3.73 -13.90 5.53
CA PRO A 64 -2.99 -13.53 4.32
C PRO A 64 -1.54 -13.14 4.55
N VAL A 65 -1.23 -12.52 5.69
CA VAL A 65 0.12 -12.04 6.02
C VAL A 65 1.11 -13.19 6.15
N VAL A 66 0.65 -14.32 6.70
CA VAL A 66 1.51 -15.49 6.96
C VAL A 66 1.78 -16.30 5.70
N THR A 67 0.93 -16.19 4.68
CA THR A 67 1.09 -16.95 3.43
C THR A 67 2.23 -16.40 2.58
N THR A 68 2.87 -17.27 1.77
CA THR A 68 3.91 -16.82 0.84
C THR A 68 3.32 -15.96 -0.26
N LEU A 69 3.97 -14.82 -0.56
CA LEU A 69 3.48 -13.85 -1.54
C LEU A 69 3.33 -14.46 -2.94
N VAL A 70 4.29 -15.29 -3.35
CA VAL A 70 4.27 -15.94 -4.68
C VAL A 70 3.06 -16.86 -4.83
N ALA A 71 2.76 -17.69 -3.82
CA ALA A 71 1.60 -18.57 -3.86
C ALA A 71 0.29 -17.79 -3.94
N VAL A 72 0.18 -16.73 -3.14
CA VAL A 72 -0.99 -15.85 -3.16
C VAL A 72 -1.13 -15.15 -4.52
N ALA A 73 -0.05 -14.63 -5.08
CA ALA A 73 -0.08 -13.96 -6.39
C ALA A 73 -0.53 -14.93 -7.51
N LEU A 74 -0.10 -16.19 -7.46
CA LEU A 74 -0.59 -17.22 -8.38
C LEU A 74 -2.09 -17.49 -8.23
N ILE A 75 -2.58 -17.63 -6.99
CA ILE A 75 -4.02 -17.81 -6.72
C ILE A 75 -4.81 -16.62 -7.25
N TRP A 76 -4.35 -15.39 -7.00
CA TRP A 76 -5.00 -14.19 -7.49
C TRP A 76 -4.99 -14.09 -9.02
N ARG A 77 -3.92 -14.54 -9.67
CA ARG A 77 -3.86 -14.62 -11.14
C ARG A 77 -4.96 -15.53 -11.70
N TYR A 78 -5.27 -16.65 -11.01
CA TYR A 78 -6.39 -17.51 -11.39
C TYR A 78 -7.75 -16.90 -11.06
N LEU A 79 -7.90 -16.27 -9.88
CA LEU A 79 -9.15 -15.60 -9.48
C LEU A 79 -9.54 -14.47 -10.43
N LEU A 80 -8.55 -13.74 -10.93
CA LEU A 80 -8.72 -12.59 -11.84
C LEU A 80 -8.66 -13.00 -13.33
N HIS A 81 -8.61 -14.30 -13.65
CA HIS A 81 -8.57 -14.74 -15.03
C HIS A 81 -9.86 -14.38 -15.75
N THR A 82 -9.75 -13.84 -16.99
CA THR A 82 -10.88 -13.28 -17.75
C THR A 82 -12.00 -14.28 -17.99
N ARG A 83 -11.67 -15.53 -18.37
CA ARG A 83 -12.67 -16.57 -18.74
C ARG A 83 -13.05 -17.50 -17.58
N TYR A 84 -12.11 -17.87 -16.71
CA TYR A 84 -12.29 -18.90 -15.68
C TYR A 84 -12.25 -18.34 -14.26
N GLY A 85 -11.98 -17.03 -14.11
CA GLY A 85 -11.80 -16.42 -12.81
C GLY A 85 -13.12 -16.30 -12.04
N LEU A 86 -13.07 -16.65 -10.75
CA LEU A 86 -14.22 -16.57 -9.86
C LEU A 86 -14.77 -15.14 -9.72
N VAL A 87 -13.91 -14.13 -9.84
CA VAL A 87 -14.33 -12.72 -9.78
C VAL A 87 -15.26 -12.40 -10.95
N ASN A 88 -14.88 -12.76 -12.16
CA ASN A 88 -15.74 -12.54 -13.35
C ASN A 88 -16.98 -13.44 -13.35
N ALA A 89 -16.89 -14.65 -12.82
CA ALA A 89 -18.08 -15.49 -12.63
C ALA A 89 -19.10 -14.83 -11.69
N GLY A 90 -18.63 -14.22 -10.58
CA GLY A 90 -19.48 -13.45 -9.67
C GLY A 90 -20.06 -12.19 -10.31
N LEU A 91 -19.28 -11.47 -11.13
CA LEU A 91 -19.76 -10.29 -11.88
C LEU A 91 -20.82 -10.68 -12.93
N GLY A 92 -20.65 -11.84 -13.58
CA GLY A 92 -21.63 -12.38 -14.54
C GLY A 92 -23.00 -12.63 -13.91
N TRP A 93 -23.10 -13.02 -12.64
CA TRP A 93 -24.38 -13.12 -11.92
C TRP A 93 -25.07 -11.76 -11.72
N LEU A 94 -24.31 -10.67 -11.73
CA LEU A 94 -24.84 -9.31 -11.66
C LEU A 94 -25.12 -8.71 -13.04
N GLY A 95 -24.92 -9.48 -14.12
CA GLY A 95 -25.14 -9.03 -15.51
C GLY A 95 -24.01 -8.10 -16.02
N ILE A 96 -22.83 -8.11 -15.38
CA ILE A 96 -21.68 -7.30 -15.78
C ILE A 96 -20.79 -8.15 -16.71
N ASP A 97 -20.39 -7.58 -17.84
CA ASP A 97 -19.49 -8.23 -18.79
C ASP A 97 -18.13 -8.57 -18.13
N PRO A 98 -17.49 -9.69 -18.53
CA PRO A 98 -16.22 -10.10 -17.98
C PRO A 98 -15.13 -9.05 -18.23
N VAL A 99 -14.48 -8.60 -17.17
CA VAL A 99 -13.39 -7.62 -17.19
C VAL A 99 -12.06 -8.35 -17.36
N ASP A 100 -11.20 -7.85 -18.24
CA ASP A 100 -9.84 -8.34 -18.36
C ASP A 100 -8.91 -7.62 -17.33
N TRP A 101 -8.90 -8.17 -16.12
CA TRP A 101 -8.21 -7.57 -14.97
C TRP A 101 -6.70 -7.45 -15.14
N LEU A 102 -6.07 -8.37 -15.88
CA LEU A 102 -4.62 -8.44 -16.00
C LEU A 102 -4.12 -8.16 -17.42
N GLY A 103 -5.01 -8.21 -18.43
CA GLY A 103 -4.68 -7.93 -19.82
C GLY A 103 -5.01 -6.50 -20.27
N ASP A 104 -5.83 -5.74 -19.51
CA ASP A 104 -6.11 -4.32 -19.80
C ASP A 104 -5.16 -3.44 -18.96
N PRO A 105 -4.39 -2.52 -19.59
CA PRO A 105 -3.51 -1.57 -18.88
C PRO A 105 -4.20 -0.71 -17.83
N ARG A 106 -5.51 -0.52 -17.95
CA ARG A 106 -6.31 0.27 -16.99
C ARG A 106 -6.54 -0.49 -15.69
N TRP A 107 -6.73 -1.80 -15.77
CA TRP A 107 -7.11 -2.65 -14.64
C TRP A 107 -5.93 -3.41 -14.01
N ALA A 108 -4.85 -3.65 -14.77
CA ALA A 108 -3.73 -4.47 -14.32
C ALA A 108 -3.04 -3.92 -13.07
N MET A 109 -2.70 -2.63 -13.04
CA MET A 109 -2.08 -2.02 -11.85
C MET A 109 -3.05 -1.93 -10.65
N PRO A 110 -4.31 -1.50 -10.79
CA PRO A 110 -5.31 -1.58 -9.72
C PRO A 110 -5.48 -2.99 -9.14
N ALA A 111 -5.48 -4.04 -9.97
CA ALA A 111 -5.58 -5.42 -9.51
C ALA A 111 -4.38 -5.84 -8.65
N ILE A 112 -3.15 -5.47 -9.05
CA ILE A 112 -1.93 -5.72 -8.27
C ILE A 112 -1.97 -4.95 -6.94
N VAL A 113 -2.37 -3.68 -6.96
CA VAL A 113 -2.49 -2.86 -5.75
C VAL A 113 -3.54 -3.47 -4.80
N LEU A 114 -4.66 -3.97 -5.32
CA LEU A 114 -5.68 -4.63 -4.51
C LEU A 114 -5.14 -5.86 -3.78
N LEU A 115 -4.36 -6.70 -4.47
CA LEU A 115 -3.64 -7.82 -3.86
C LEU A 115 -2.72 -7.35 -2.73
N ALA A 116 -1.88 -6.34 -3.02
CA ALA A 116 -0.90 -5.82 -2.07
C ALA A 116 -1.58 -5.23 -0.82
N VAL A 117 -2.68 -4.48 -0.99
CA VAL A 117 -3.50 -3.96 0.11
C VAL A 117 -4.08 -5.11 0.93
N TRP A 118 -4.71 -6.08 0.29
CA TRP A 118 -5.33 -7.22 0.97
C TRP A 118 -4.30 -8.03 1.76
N LYS A 119 -3.11 -8.23 1.21
CA LYS A 119 -2.04 -8.98 1.88
C LYS A 119 -1.48 -8.25 3.10
N ASN A 120 -1.27 -6.94 3.02
CA ASN A 120 -0.69 -6.14 4.09
C ASN A 120 -1.72 -5.64 5.12
N PHE A 121 -3.00 -5.77 4.81
CA PHE A 121 -4.12 -5.30 5.62
C PHE A 121 -4.05 -5.81 7.07
N GLY A 122 -3.82 -7.11 7.26
CA GLY A 122 -3.81 -7.75 8.58
C GLY A 122 -2.66 -7.27 9.47
N ALA A 123 -1.47 -7.05 8.91
CA ALA A 123 -0.33 -6.53 9.66
C ALA A 123 -0.61 -5.12 10.19
N ASN A 124 -1.06 -4.22 9.31
CA ASN A 124 -1.43 -2.86 9.69
C ASN A 124 -2.56 -2.83 10.73
N MET A 125 -3.57 -3.70 10.58
CA MET A 125 -4.66 -3.84 11.53
C MET A 125 -4.16 -4.18 12.94
N ILE A 126 -3.22 -5.12 13.07
CA ILE A 126 -2.67 -5.52 14.37
C ILE A 126 -1.91 -4.37 15.02
N ILE A 127 -1.10 -3.63 14.25
CA ILE A 127 -0.38 -2.45 14.77
C ILE A 127 -1.37 -1.42 15.32
N PHE A 128 -2.46 -1.15 14.59
CA PHE A 128 -3.49 -0.20 15.06
C PHE A 128 -4.27 -0.72 16.27
N ILE A 129 -4.54 -2.03 16.35
CA ILE A 129 -5.19 -2.61 17.52
C ILE A 129 -4.30 -2.44 18.76
N ALA A 130 -2.99 -2.71 18.64
CA ALA A 130 -2.05 -2.53 19.74
C ALA A 130 -1.98 -1.07 20.19
N ALA A 131 -1.91 -0.13 19.24
CA ALA A 131 -1.89 1.30 19.54
C ALA A 131 -3.20 1.78 20.19
N LEU A 132 -4.35 1.29 19.74
CA LEU A 132 -5.64 1.61 20.35
C LEU A 132 -5.75 1.08 21.79
N GLN A 133 -5.15 -0.07 22.09
CA GLN A 133 -5.12 -0.64 23.44
C GLN A 133 -4.14 0.06 24.38
N ALA A 134 -3.18 0.79 23.84
CA ALA A 134 -2.22 1.57 24.62
C ALA A 134 -2.79 2.93 25.12
N ILE A 135 -3.96 3.35 24.63
CA ILE A 135 -4.59 4.59 25.08
C ILE A 135 -5.22 4.34 26.44
N PRO A 136 -4.88 5.13 27.49
CA PRO A 136 -5.46 4.98 28.82
C PRO A 136 -6.98 5.19 28.82
N ASP A 137 -7.71 4.27 29.47
CA ASP A 137 -9.17 4.36 29.58
C ASP A 137 -9.64 5.60 30.36
N GLU A 138 -8.80 6.10 31.28
CA GLU A 138 -9.04 7.31 32.07
C GLU A 138 -9.37 8.54 31.21
N LEU A 139 -8.72 8.69 30.05
CA LEU A 139 -8.97 9.77 29.11
C LEU A 139 -10.38 9.69 28.53
N TYR A 140 -10.86 8.48 28.26
CA TYR A 140 -12.21 8.27 27.76
C TYR A 140 -13.27 8.47 28.84
N GLU A 141 -12.97 8.12 30.09
CA GLU A 141 -13.86 8.29 31.24
C GLU A 141 -14.01 9.77 31.59
N ALA A 142 -12.91 10.51 31.69
CA ALA A 142 -12.91 11.95 31.93
C ALA A 142 -13.74 12.70 30.86
N ALA A 143 -13.49 12.44 29.61
CA ALA A 143 -14.21 13.09 28.51
C ALA A 143 -15.71 12.71 28.47
N ARG A 144 -16.10 11.51 28.94
CA ARG A 144 -17.51 11.14 29.07
C ARG A 144 -18.20 11.89 30.21
N LEU A 145 -17.49 12.15 31.30
CA LEU A 145 -18.01 13.00 32.39
C LEU A 145 -18.24 14.41 31.90
N ASP A 146 -17.41 14.93 30.99
CA ASP A 146 -17.60 16.21 30.33
C ASP A 146 -18.70 16.20 29.26
N GLY A 147 -19.43 15.09 29.08
CA GLY A 147 -20.52 14.95 28.12
C GLY A 147 -20.11 14.69 26.68
N ALA A 148 -18.86 14.31 26.41
CA ALA A 148 -18.38 14.02 25.05
C ALA A 148 -19.10 12.83 24.42
N ARG A 149 -19.64 13.02 23.21
CA ARG A 149 -20.26 11.97 22.39
C ARG A 149 -19.18 11.08 21.71
N ARG A 150 -19.57 9.92 21.26
CA ARG A 150 -18.64 8.92 20.60
C ARG A 150 -17.79 9.53 19.49
N TRP A 151 -18.35 10.39 18.66
CA TRP A 151 -17.61 11.06 17.58
C TRP A 151 -16.59 12.06 18.12
N ALA A 152 -16.92 12.79 19.20
CA ALA A 152 -15.99 13.71 19.84
C ALA A 152 -14.82 12.95 20.49
N LEU A 153 -15.08 11.83 21.17
CA LEU A 153 -14.04 10.94 21.71
C LEU A 153 -13.09 10.43 20.61
N PHE A 154 -13.65 9.99 19.48
CA PHE A 154 -12.86 9.52 18.36
C PHE A 154 -11.97 10.62 17.76
N ARG A 155 -12.55 11.81 17.52
CA ARG A 155 -11.84 12.92 16.87
C ARG A 155 -10.81 13.61 17.78
N HIS A 156 -11.09 13.74 19.08
CA HIS A 156 -10.26 14.54 19.99
C HIS A 156 -9.35 13.71 20.89
N ILE A 157 -9.62 12.42 21.07
CA ILE A 157 -8.78 11.53 21.88
C ILE A 157 -8.15 10.45 20.99
N THR A 158 -8.97 9.62 20.35
CA THR A 158 -8.46 8.44 19.64
C THR A 158 -7.55 8.83 18.47
N LEU A 159 -7.99 9.72 17.61
CA LEU A 159 -7.27 10.09 16.39
C LEU A 159 -5.94 10.83 16.68
N PRO A 160 -5.87 11.80 17.60
CA PRO A 160 -4.61 12.44 17.97
C PRO A 160 -3.62 11.47 18.64
N MET A 161 -4.09 10.63 19.56
CA MET A 161 -3.24 9.64 20.23
C MET A 161 -2.67 8.58 19.29
N LEU A 162 -3.35 8.31 18.19
CA LEU A 162 -2.87 7.42 17.13
C LEU A 162 -1.97 8.11 16.09
N GLY A 163 -1.76 9.42 16.19
CA GLY A 163 -0.94 10.21 15.27
C GLY A 163 0.42 9.59 14.98
N PRO A 164 1.25 9.27 15.99
CA PRO A 164 2.55 8.63 15.81
C PRO A 164 2.47 7.28 15.12
N THR A 165 1.47 6.46 15.47
CA THR A 165 1.25 5.13 14.85
C THR A 165 0.79 5.26 13.41
N LEU A 166 -0.10 6.20 13.10
CA LEU A 166 -0.52 6.50 11.73
C LEU A 166 0.67 6.91 10.87
N LEU A 167 1.54 7.75 11.40
CA LEU A 167 2.76 8.18 10.72
C LEU A 167 3.70 7.01 10.47
N MET A 168 3.96 6.19 11.49
CA MET A 168 4.81 5.00 11.37
C MET A 168 4.28 4.02 10.32
N VAL A 169 3.00 3.66 10.39
CA VAL A 169 2.37 2.75 9.42
C VAL A 169 2.37 3.34 8.01
N SER A 170 2.17 4.65 7.88
CA SER A 170 2.24 5.33 6.58
C SER A 170 3.64 5.26 5.95
N VAL A 171 4.70 5.45 6.75
CA VAL A 171 6.09 5.32 6.29
C VAL A 171 6.38 3.88 5.85
N LEU A 172 6.01 2.88 6.65
CA LEU A 172 6.24 1.46 6.35
C LEU A 172 5.47 1.04 5.08
N THR A 173 4.22 1.46 4.96
CA THR A 173 3.37 1.15 3.81
C THR A 173 3.92 1.80 2.55
N LEU A 174 4.33 3.06 2.62
CA LEU A 174 4.92 3.77 1.49
C LEU A 174 6.21 3.10 1.02
N ALA A 175 7.11 2.75 1.96
CA ALA A 175 8.34 2.03 1.65
C ALA A 175 8.05 0.68 0.97
N GLY A 176 7.07 -0.07 1.45
CA GLY A 176 6.64 -1.33 0.85
C GLY A 176 6.13 -1.17 -0.60
N TYR A 177 5.33 -0.13 -0.87
CA TYR A 177 4.85 0.11 -2.23
C TYR A 177 5.93 0.63 -3.20
N PHE A 178 6.95 1.31 -2.71
CA PHE A 178 8.10 1.65 -3.56
C PHE A 178 8.92 0.41 -3.94
N GLN A 179 8.91 -0.61 -3.08
CA GLN A 179 9.62 -1.88 -3.27
C GLN A 179 8.72 -3.00 -3.84
N LEU A 180 7.57 -2.64 -4.41
CA LEU A 180 6.67 -3.60 -5.04
C LEU A 180 7.38 -4.31 -6.20
N PHE A 181 7.58 -5.63 -6.08
CA PHE A 181 8.30 -6.43 -7.08
C PHE A 181 7.60 -7.76 -7.37
N ALA A 182 7.36 -8.56 -6.35
CA ALA A 182 6.93 -9.93 -6.54
C ALA A 182 5.52 -10.03 -7.15
N GLU A 183 4.62 -9.12 -6.80
CA GLU A 183 3.28 -9.08 -7.35
C GLU A 183 3.28 -8.82 -8.86
N PRO A 184 3.87 -7.71 -9.39
CA PRO A 184 3.94 -7.51 -10.83
C PRO A 184 4.77 -8.58 -11.54
N TYR A 185 5.84 -9.10 -10.92
CA TYR A 185 6.65 -10.15 -11.49
C TYR A 185 5.85 -11.45 -11.72
N VAL A 186 5.08 -11.89 -10.73
CA VAL A 186 4.33 -13.15 -10.79
C VAL A 186 3.03 -13.02 -11.59
N MET A 187 2.28 -11.92 -11.40
CA MET A 187 0.95 -11.78 -11.97
C MET A 187 0.96 -11.38 -13.44
N THR A 188 1.79 -10.42 -13.83
CA THR A 188 1.73 -9.76 -15.14
C THR A 188 3.04 -9.71 -15.89
N GLN A 189 4.16 -10.00 -15.24
CA GLN A 189 5.52 -9.86 -15.80
C GLN A 189 5.75 -8.47 -16.43
N GLY A 190 5.27 -7.42 -15.75
CA GLY A 190 5.38 -6.05 -16.23
C GLY A 190 4.29 -5.61 -17.21
N GLY A 191 3.53 -6.58 -17.82
CA GLY A 191 2.48 -6.31 -18.81
C GLY A 191 1.16 -5.80 -18.21
N PRO A 192 0.18 -5.49 -19.07
CA PRO A 192 0.30 -5.21 -20.50
C PRO A 192 0.97 -3.86 -20.77
N LEU A 193 1.65 -3.71 -21.90
CA LEU A 193 2.28 -2.44 -22.33
C LEU A 193 3.13 -1.76 -21.24
N GLN A 194 3.85 -2.54 -20.43
CA GLN A 194 4.67 -2.08 -19.30
C GLN A 194 3.87 -1.27 -18.23
N SER A 195 2.56 -1.43 -18.19
CA SER A 195 1.70 -0.67 -17.27
C SER A 195 1.87 -1.04 -15.81
N THR A 196 2.44 -2.22 -15.52
CA THR A 196 2.66 -2.74 -14.17
C THR A 196 4.13 -2.79 -13.77
N VAL A 197 5.01 -2.20 -14.57
CA VAL A 197 6.44 -2.11 -14.24
C VAL A 197 6.63 -1.19 -13.04
N SER A 198 7.08 -1.74 -11.93
CA SER A 198 7.55 -0.99 -10.76
C SER A 198 9.02 -0.61 -10.90
N VAL A 199 9.50 0.32 -10.07
CA VAL A 199 10.92 0.73 -10.10
C VAL A 199 11.84 -0.46 -9.78
N LEU A 200 11.46 -1.26 -8.77
CA LEU A 200 12.24 -2.43 -8.37
C LEU A 200 12.20 -3.53 -9.45
N TYR A 201 11.07 -3.67 -10.15
CA TYR A 201 10.95 -4.59 -11.27
C TYR A 201 11.85 -4.15 -12.43
N LEU A 202 11.86 -2.87 -12.78
CA LEU A 202 12.76 -2.33 -13.81
C LEU A 202 14.24 -2.53 -13.45
N MET A 203 14.61 -2.27 -12.19
CA MET A 203 15.96 -2.52 -11.69
C MET A 203 16.36 -4.01 -11.86
N TYR A 204 15.44 -4.92 -11.57
CA TYR A 204 15.67 -6.35 -11.74
C TYR A 204 15.85 -6.73 -13.23
N GLU A 205 15.00 -6.22 -14.14
CA GLU A 205 15.14 -6.49 -15.57
C GLU A 205 16.47 -5.98 -16.11
N GLU A 206 16.85 -4.74 -15.80
CA GLU A 206 18.12 -4.17 -16.25
C GLU A 206 19.32 -4.95 -15.69
N GLY A 207 19.30 -5.28 -14.39
CA GLY A 207 20.42 -5.94 -13.74
C GLY A 207 20.61 -7.41 -14.09
N PHE A 208 19.49 -8.19 -14.08
CA PHE A 208 19.56 -9.64 -14.17
C PHE A 208 19.11 -10.22 -15.52
N ARG A 209 18.26 -9.50 -16.25
CA ARG A 209 17.77 -9.94 -17.56
C ARG A 209 18.64 -9.39 -18.71
N TRP A 210 18.99 -8.10 -18.62
CA TRP A 210 19.78 -7.41 -19.65
C TRP A 210 21.25 -7.23 -19.29
N TRP A 211 21.67 -7.64 -18.09
CA TRP A 211 23.05 -7.53 -17.59
C TRP A 211 23.62 -6.10 -17.58
N ASN A 212 22.75 -5.09 -17.57
CA ASN A 212 23.12 -3.68 -17.52
C ASN A 212 23.33 -3.24 -16.07
N LEU A 213 24.35 -3.79 -15.39
CA LEU A 213 24.60 -3.54 -13.96
C LEU A 213 24.75 -2.05 -13.61
N GLY A 214 25.32 -1.26 -14.54
CA GLY A 214 25.44 0.20 -14.35
C GLY A 214 24.10 0.91 -14.28
N GLN A 215 23.15 0.53 -15.16
CA GLN A 215 21.79 1.10 -15.14
C GLN A 215 21.02 0.62 -13.91
N ALA A 216 21.09 -0.66 -13.59
CA ALA A 216 20.45 -1.21 -12.40
C ALA A 216 20.92 -0.51 -11.12
N SER A 217 22.24 -0.27 -10.99
CA SER A 217 22.82 0.46 -9.84
C SER A 217 22.36 1.91 -9.78
N ALA A 218 22.24 2.59 -10.93
CA ALA A 218 21.72 3.96 -10.98
C ALA A 218 20.25 4.02 -10.57
N ILE A 219 19.41 3.07 -11.01
CA ILE A 219 18.00 2.95 -10.63
C ILE A 219 17.89 2.69 -9.11
N ALA A 220 18.72 1.78 -8.58
CA ALA A 220 18.75 1.48 -7.15
C ALA A 220 19.09 2.72 -6.31
N PHE A 221 20.09 3.50 -6.72
CA PHE A 221 20.49 4.73 -6.05
C PHE A 221 19.38 5.79 -6.10
N LEU A 222 18.75 5.97 -7.25
CA LEU A 222 17.61 6.88 -7.40
C LEU A 222 16.42 6.48 -6.52
N LEU A 223 16.11 5.18 -6.47
CA LEU A 223 15.09 4.66 -5.57
C LEU A 223 15.42 4.94 -4.10
N PHE A 224 16.67 4.73 -3.70
CA PHE A 224 17.14 5.01 -2.34
C PHE A 224 16.95 6.49 -1.99
N VAL A 225 17.43 7.41 -2.83
CA VAL A 225 17.29 8.87 -2.61
C VAL A 225 15.81 9.26 -2.51
N LEU A 226 14.96 8.70 -3.38
CA LEU A 226 13.53 8.96 -3.40
C LEU A 226 12.86 8.47 -2.11
N MET A 227 13.21 7.26 -1.62
CA MET A 227 12.69 6.72 -0.36
C MET A 227 13.11 7.56 0.84
N VAL A 228 14.37 7.98 0.89
CA VAL A 228 14.85 8.87 1.95
C VAL A 228 14.11 10.21 1.91
N ALA A 229 13.99 10.83 0.74
CA ALA A 229 13.31 12.12 0.58
C ALA A 229 11.83 12.04 1.00
N THR A 230 11.10 11.03 0.54
CA THR A 230 9.68 10.85 0.88
C THR A 230 9.47 10.55 2.36
N THR A 231 10.34 9.73 2.96
CA THR A 231 10.32 9.46 4.41
C THR A 231 10.57 10.73 5.22
N GLN A 232 11.55 11.53 4.84
CA GLN A 232 11.85 12.82 5.50
C GLN A 232 10.67 13.79 5.41
N VAL A 233 10.02 13.87 4.26
CA VAL A 233 8.81 14.70 4.08
C VAL A 233 7.69 14.24 5.00
N LEU A 234 7.40 12.94 5.06
CA LEU A 234 6.36 12.40 5.94
C LEU A 234 6.67 12.68 7.42
N LEU A 235 7.91 12.45 7.86
CA LEU A 235 8.33 12.72 9.24
C LEU A 235 8.21 14.21 9.60
N ARG A 236 8.55 15.12 8.68
CA ARG A 236 8.38 16.56 8.90
C ARG A 236 6.92 16.97 8.98
N LEU A 237 6.05 16.39 8.15
CA LEU A 237 4.61 16.66 8.18
C LEU A 237 3.98 16.12 9.46
N GLY A 238 4.37 14.93 9.91
CA GLY A 238 3.88 14.34 11.15
C GLY A 238 4.23 15.19 12.37
N ARG A 239 5.50 15.63 12.50
CA ARG A 239 5.95 16.50 13.62
C ARG A 239 5.19 17.83 13.66
N ARG A 240 4.85 18.41 12.51
CA ARG A 240 4.05 19.65 12.46
C ARG A 240 2.62 19.42 12.96
N GLY A 241 2.04 18.26 12.65
CA GLY A 241 0.71 17.88 13.15
C GLY A 241 0.68 17.70 14.67
N GLU A 242 1.72 17.10 15.26
CA GLU A 242 1.85 16.94 16.71
C GLU A 242 2.05 18.29 17.42
N ALA A 243 2.89 19.17 16.88
CA ALA A 243 3.10 20.51 17.43
C ALA A 243 1.82 21.39 17.39
N ALA A 244 1.00 21.22 16.35
CA ALA A 244 -0.28 21.95 16.25
C ALA A 244 -1.37 21.36 17.16
N ALA A 245 -1.25 20.10 17.60
CA ALA A 245 -2.20 19.48 18.53
C ALA A 245 -1.86 19.74 20.00
N SER A 246 -0.62 20.16 20.29
CA SER A 246 -0.13 20.50 21.66
C SER A 246 -0.20 22.00 21.98
N ALA A 247 -0.53 22.85 21.01
CA ALA A 247 -0.76 24.28 21.17
C ALA A 247 -2.26 24.61 21.26
#